data_b4a96595947cf2d96de235f743c56c29
#
_entry.id   b4a96595947cf2d96de235f743c56c29
#
_cell.length_a   1.000
_cell.length_b   1.000
_cell.length_c   1.000
_cell.angle_alpha   90.00
_cell.angle_beta   90.00
_cell.angle_gamma   90.00
#
_symmetry.space_group_name_H-M   'P 1'
#
loop_
_entity.id
_entity.type
_entity.pdbx_description
1 polymer ?
#
loop_
_entity_poly.entity_id
_entity_poly.type
_entity_poly.pdbx_seq_one_letter_code
_entity_poly.pdbx_strand_id
1 'polypeptide(L)'
;LFDVNDDALQRGLDLVHANLDKGVDRGKVEESVRDATLQRLAGTTNLEVAVDGADLVVEAVPEILDLKQSLFSTIEKHVDEDTVLGTNTSSLSVAKIGEVLAHPARLVGLHFFNPVHIMKLLEVVVHAKTSDNVIREIQDFGSAIGKDVITVRDFPGFASSRLGVCLGMEAIR
;
A
#
# COMPACT_ATOMS: atom_id res chain seq x y z
N LEU A 1 -0.09 -7.78 9.66
CA LEU A 1 -1.17 -6.79 9.61
C LEU A 1 -1.19 -6.02 10.92
N PHE A 2 -1.34 -4.70 10.85
CA PHE A 2 -1.41 -3.82 12.01
C PHE A 2 -2.70 -2.99 11.97
N ASP A 3 -3.34 -2.83 13.11
CA ASP A 3 -4.35 -1.81 13.38
C ASP A 3 -4.24 -1.37 14.84
N VAL A 4 -4.60 -0.14 15.16
CA VAL A 4 -4.58 0.38 16.55
C VAL A 4 -5.72 -0.20 17.41
N ASN A 5 -6.69 -0.84 16.80
CA ASN A 5 -7.89 -1.36 17.42
C ASN A 5 -8.03 -2.87 17.16
N ASP A 6 -8.14 -3.67 18.23
CA ASP A 6 -8.24 -5.14 18.13
C ASP A 6 -9.44 -5.60 17.28
N ASP A 7 -10.61 -4.94 17.40
CA ASP A 7 -11.78 -5.30 16.60
C ASP A 7 -11.57 -5.00 15.11
N ALA A 8 -10.87 -3.91 14.80
CA ALA A 8 -10.55 -3.57 13.41
C ALA A 8 -9.51 -4.54 12.84
N LEU A 9 -8.50 -4.89 13.61
CA LEU A 9 -7.50 -5.90 13.27
C LEU A 9 -8.16 -7.26 12.99
N GLN A 10 -9.04 -7.71 13.90
CA GLN A 10 -9.73 -8.99 13.75
C GLN A 10 -10.60 -9.00 12.49
N ARG A 11 -11.38 -7.92 12.24
CA ARG A 11 -12.16 -7.80 10.99
C ARG A 11 -11.27 -7.85 9.74
N GLY A 12 -10.08 -7.26 9.80
CA GLY A 12 -9.11 -7.33 8.70
C GLY A 12 -8.62 -8.74 8.44
N LEU A 13 -8.26 -9.47 9.48
CA LEU A 13 -7.86 -10.88 9.40
C LEU A 13 -9.00 -11.75 8.86
N ASP A 14 -10.22 -11.60 9.42
CA ASP A 14 -11.40 -12.36 8.99
C ASP A 14 -11.71 -12.11 7.49
N LEU A 15 -11.53 -10.87 7.02
CA LEU A 15 -11.74 -10.55 5.61
C LEU A 15 -10.72 -11.24 4.70
N VAL A 16 -9.46 -11.35 5.13
CA VAL A 16 -8.43 -12.09 4.38
C VAL A 16 -8.78 -13.57 4.31
N HIS A 17 -9.17 -14.19 5.45
CA HIS A 17 -9.63 -15.56 5.51
C HIS A 17 -10.80 -15.80 4.56
N ALA A 18 -11.87 -15.00 4.67
CA ALA A 18 -13.06 -15.13 3.84
C ALA A 18 -12.78 -14.96 2.33
N ASN A 19 -11.86 -14.09 1.96
CA ASN A 19 -11.47 -13.90 0.56
C ASN A 19 -10.69 -15.11 0.01
N LEU A 20 -9.81 -15.71 0.81
CA LEU A 20 -9.06 -16.91 0.44
C LEU A 20 -9.99 -18.12 0.31
N ASP A 21 -10.89 -18.36 1.28
CA ASP A 21 -11.88 -19.42 1.23
C ASP A 21 -12.78 -19.30 0.00
N LYS A 22 -13.25 -18.09 -0.28
CA LYS A 22 -14.04 -17.81 -1.50
C LYS A 22 -13.22 -18.04 -2.79
N GLY A 23 -11.91 -17.84 -2.73
CA GLY A 23 -10.98 -18.16 -3.83
C GLY A 23 -10.92 -19.67 -4.06
N VAL A 24 -10.85 -20.47 -3.00
CA VAL A 24 -10.85 -21.94 -3.04
C VAL A 24 -12.21 -22.46 -3.56
N ASP A 25 -13.32 -21.99 -3.01
CA ASP A 25 -14.67 -22.40 -3.44
C ASP A 25 -14.92 -22.15 -4.95
N ARG A 26 -14.25 -21.17 -5.52
CA ARG A 26 -14.34 -20.82 -6.94
C ARG A 26 -13.28 -21.51 -7.81
N GLY A 27 -12.44 -22.36 -7.23
CA GLY A 27 -11.33 -23.01 -7.93
C GLY A 27 -10.26 -22.07 -8.47
N LYS A 28 -10.11 -20.87 -7.85
CA LYS A 28 -9.11 -19.87 -8.22
C LYS A 28 -7.86 -19.91 -7.34
N VAL A 29 -7.97 -20.52 -6.18
CA VAL A 29 -6.90 -20.68 -5.19
C VAL A 29 -6.90 -22.14 -4.75
N GLU A 30 -5.74 -22.78 -4.76
CA GLU A 30 -5.59 -24.13 -4.24
C GLU A 30 -5.64 -24.09 -2.70
N GLU A 31 -6.23 -25.12 -2.07
CA GLU A 31 -6.32 -25.20 -0.59
C GLU A 31 -4.94 -25.09 0.09
N SER A 32 -3.94 -25.75 -0.48
CA SER A 32 -2.56 -25.69 0.03
C SER A 32 -1.96 -24.28 -0.01
N VAL A 33 -2.33 -23.49 -1.02
CA VAL A 33 -1.89 -22.08 -1.15
C VAL A 33 -2.59 -21.20 -0.11
N ARG A 34 -3.92 -21.40 0.10
CA ARG A 34 -4.66 -20.74 1.18
C ARG A 34 -4.01 -21.01 2.53
N ASP A 35 -3.78 -22.29 2.87
CA ASP A 35 -3.25 -22.71 4.16
C ASP A 35 -1.84 -22.14 4.40
N ALA A 36 -0.97 -22.23 3.40
CA ALA A 36 0.37 -21.66 3.48
C ALA A 36 0.36 -20.12 3.59
N THR A 37 -0.64 -19.45 3.01
CA THR A 37 -0.80 -18.00 3.12
C THR A 37 -1.24 -17.61 4.53
N LEU A 38 -2.24 -18.31 5.08
CA LEU A 38 -2.74 -18.06 6.43
C LEU A 38 -1.69 -18.31 7.51
N GLN A 39 -0.83 -19.32 7.32
CA GLN A 39 0.29 -19.58 8.24
C GLN A 39 1.31 -18.44 8.31
N ARG A 40 1.42 -17.62 7.25
CA ARG A 40 2.31 -16.46 7.19
C ARG A 40 1.63 -15.15 7.58
N LEU A 41 0.31 -15.17 7.75
CA LEU A 41 -0.46 -13.99 8.15
C LEU A 41 -0.44 -13.86 9.66
N ALA A 42 0.11 -12.75 10.15
CA ALA A 42 0.05 -12.39 11.56
C ALA A 42 -0.60 -11.01 11.73
N GLY A 43 -1.25 -10.81 12.87
CA GLY A 43 -1.85 -9.53 13.25
C GLY A 43 -1.33 -9.06 14.59
N THR A 44 -1.17 -7.75 14.76
CA THR A 44 -0.76 -7.13 16.02
C THR A 44 -1.29 -5.70 16.14
N THR A 45 -1.55 -5.25 17.35
CA THR A 45 -1.85 -3.85 17.68
C THR A 45 -0.61 -3.09 18.17
N ASN A 46 0.55 -3.72 18.17
CA ASN A 46 1.83 -3.08 18.47
C ASN A 46 2.56 -2.73 17.17
N LEU A 47 2.74 -1.44 16.91
CA LEU A 47 3.38 -0.94 15.69
C LEU A 47 4.82 -1.41 15.56
N GLU A 48 5.61 -1.40 16.64
CA GLU A 48 7.02 -1.82 16.62
C GLU A 48 7.12 -3.28 16.17
N VAL A 49 6.26 -4.14 16.73
CA VAL A 49 6.22 -5.57 16.35
C VAL A 49 5.79 -5.75 14.88
N ALA A 50 4.88 -4.88 14.41
CA ALA A 50 4.36 -4.99 13.05
C ALA A 50 5.40 -4.65 11.97
N VAL A 51 6.34 -3.76 12.29
CA VAL A 51 7.31 -3.24 11.31
C VAL A 51 8.73 -3.78 11.52
N ASP A 52 8.95 -4.56 12.58
CA ASP A 52 10.24 -5.17 12.90
C ASP A 52 10.69 -6.12 11.77
N GLY A 53 11.87 -5.86 11.21
CA GLY A 53 12.45 -6.62 10.09
C GLY A 53 11.64 -6.57 8.79
N ALA A 54 10.79 -5.56 8.60
CA ALA A 54 10.00 -5.43 7.38
C ALA A 54 10.83 -4.89 6.22
N ASP A 55 10.79 -5.55 5.06
CA ASP A 55 11.36 -5.04 3.80
C ASP A 55 10.49 -3.92 3.20
N LEU A 56 9.16 -4.03 3.36
CA LEU A 56 8.18 -3.08 2.85
C LEU A 56 7.07 -2.84 3.86
N VAL A 57 6.80 -1.59 4.19
CA VAL A 57 5.64 -1.17 4.98
C VAL A 57 4.66 -0.44 4.07
N VAL A 58 3.41 -0.90 4.01
CA VAL A 58 2.33 -0.24 3.23
C VAL A 58 1.32 0.37 4.19
N GLU A 59 1.22 1.69 4.20
CA GLU A 59 0.26 2.44 5.00
C GLU A 59 -1.06 2.63 4.23
N ALA A 60 -2.17 2.36 4.90
CA ALA A 60 -3.53 2.51 4.37
C ALA A 60 -4.51 3.10 5.41
N VAL A 61 -4.02 4.00 6.26
CA VAL A 61 -4.85 4.73 7.25
C VAL A 61 -5.73 5.78 6.56
N PRO A 62 -6.71 6.39 7.26
CA PRO A 62 -7.56 7.43 6.68
C PRO A 62 -6.78 8.55 5.98
N GLU A 63 -7.39 9.13 4.94
CA GLU A 63 -6.78 10.10 4.02
C GLU A 63 -6.63 11.48 4.69
N ILE A 64 -5.84 11.55 5.76
CA ILE A 64 -5.54 12.73 6.59
C ILE A 64 -4.03 12.91 6.62
N LEU A 65 -3.52 14.03 6.09
CA LEU A 65 -2.10 14.29 5.94
C LEU A 65 -1.34 14.18 7.27
N ASP A 66 -1.81 14.87 8.30
CA ASP A 66 -1.14 14.91 9.62
C ASP A 66 -1.07 13.51 10.26
N LEU A 67 -2.13 12.68 10.05
CA LEU A 67 -2.16 11.30 10.54
C LEU A 67 -1.09 10.46 9.85
N LYS A 68 -1.00 10.54 8.51
CA LYS A 68 0.01 9.81 7.73
C LYS A 68 1.42 10.26 8.08
N GLN A 69 1.64 11.56 8.22
CA GLN A 69 2.93 12.12 8.64
C GLN A 69 3.33 11.64 10.04
N SER A 70 2.44 11.71 11.02
CA SER A 70 2.68 11.23 12.38
C SER A 70 3.03 9.75 12.40
N LEU A 71 2.28 8.94 11.64
CA LEU A 71 2.51 7.50 11.54
C LEU A 71 3.88 7.20 10.90
N PHE A 72 4.20 7.80 9.76
CA PHE A 72 5.49 7.58 9.09
C PHE A 72 6.69 8.06 9.93
N SER A 73 6.55 9.19 10.64
CA SER A 73 7.58 9.65 11.58
C SER A 73 7.81 8.66 12.73
N THR A 74 6.78 7.89 13.10
CA THR A 74 6.91 6.83 14.11
C THR A 74 7.51 5.58 13.51
N ILE A 75 7.00 5.11 12.36
CA ILE A 75 7.50 3.93 11.64
C ILE A 75 9.00 4.06 11.37
N GLU A 76 9.46 5.22 10.89
CA GLU A 76 10.85 5.45 10.52
C GLU A 76 11.85 5.18 11.65
N LYS A 77 11.41 5.27 12.90
CA LYS A 77 12.26 5.01 14.08
C LYS A 77 12.43 3.52 14.41
N HIS A 78 11.59 2.66 13.82
CA HIS A 78 11.48 1.25 14.18
C HIS A 78 11.76 0.32 12.98
N VAL A 79 12.14 0.86 11.84
CA VAL A 79 12.48 0.09 10.64
C VAL A 79 13.92 0.31 10.23
N ASP A 80 14.49 -0.64 9.52
CA ASP A 80 15.81 -0.52 8.95
C ASP A 80 15.89 0.59 7.89
N GLU A 81 17.10 1.09 7.61
CA GLU A 81 17.32 2.17 6.65
C GLU A 81 16.91 1.77 5.22
N ASP A 82 17.00 0.49 4.89
CA ASP A 82 16.66 -0.07 3.58
C ASP A 82 15.17 -0.39 3.43
N THR A 83 14.38 -0.36 4.51
CA THR A 83 12.92 -0.61 4.45
C THR A 83 12.23 0.40 3.54
N VAL A 84 11.52 -0.09 2.53
CA VAL A 84 10.69 0.76 1.67
C VAL A 84 9.40 1.17 2.38
N LEU A 85 9.07 2.44 2.29
CA LEU A 85 7.84 3.00 2.85
C LEU A 85 6.83 3.29 1.73
N GLY A 86 5.69 2.62 1.75
CA GLY A 86 4.61 2.79 0.79
C GLY A 86 3.39 3.46 1.42
N THR A 87 2.80 4.45 0.76
CA THR A 87 1.52 5.05 1.15
C THR A 87 0.44 4.74 0.12
N ASN A 88 -0.70 4.20 0.57
CA ASN A 88 -1.84 3.93 -0.31
C ASN A 88 -2.80 5.14 -0.39
N THR A 89 -2.24 6.34 -0.48
CA THR A 89 -3.02 7.55 -0.72
C THR A 89 -3.61 7.55 -2.14
N SER A 90 -4.81 8.11 -2.29
CA SER A 90 -5.45 8.31 -3.60
C SER A 90 -5.33 9.74 -4.11
N SER A 91 -5.00 10.71 -3.24
CA SER A 91 -5.08 12.13 -3.58
C SER A 91 -4.05 13.02 -2.90
N LEU A 92 -3.53 12.62 -1.74
CA LEU A 92 -2.51 13.41 -1.04
C LEU A 92 -1.17 13.33 -1.76
N SER A 93 -0.42 14.43 -1.74
CA SER A 93 0.93 14.46 -2.26
C SER A 93 1.85 13.56 -1.45
N VAL A 94 2.49 12.60 -2.12
CA VAL A 94 3.50 11.71 -1.51
C VAL A 94 4.68 12.52 -0.99
N ALA A 95 5.08 13.57 -1.72
CA ALA A 95 6.14 14.48 -1.29
C ALA A 95 5.79 15.16 0.05
N LYS A 96 4.54 15.64 0.21
CA LYS A 96 4.09 16.24 1.47
C LYS A 96 4.06 15.23 2.61
N ILE A 97 3.60 14.01 2.36
CA ILE A 97 3.64 12.94 3.37
C ILE A 97 5.09 12.70 3.81
N GLY A 98 6.05 12.72 2.89
CA GLY A 98 7.47 12.49 3.15
C GLY A 98 8.24 13.67 3.78
N GLU A 99 7.64 14.85 3.96
CA GLU A 99 8.33 16.02 4.55
C GLU A 99 8.83 15.79 5.98
N VAL A 100 8.21 14.88 6.70
CA VAL A 100 8.55 14.55 8.10
C VAL A 100 9.63 13.48 8.23
N LEU A 101 9.99 12.81 7.13
CA LEU A 101 10.97 11.74 7.11
C LEU A 101 12.40 12.28 7.04
N ALA A 102 13.31 11.67 7.79
CA ALA A 102 14.74 11.90 7.67
C ALA A 102 15.28 11.37 6.32
N HIS A 103 14.72 10.23 5.87
CA HIS A 103 15.12 9.56 4.63
C HIS A 103 13.95 9.42 3.64
N PRO A 104 13.44 10.54 3.08
CA PRO A 104 12.28 10.51 2.18
C PRO A 104 12.54 9.79 0.85
N ALA A 105 13.79 9.47 0.51
CA ALA A 105 14.16 8.76 -0.71
C ALA A 105 13.59 7.33 -0.79
N ARG A 106 13.21 6.75 0.35
CA ARG A 106 12.59 5.42 0.47
C ARG A 106 11.07 5.44 0.48
N LEU A 107 10.44 6.63 0.41
CA LEU A 107 8.99 6.77 0.35
C LEU A 107 8.50 6.75 -1.09
N VAL A 108 7.42 6.00 -1.32
CA VAL A 108 6.72 5.90 -2.61
C VAL A 108 5.21 5.79 -2.38
N GLY A 109 4.42 6.31 -3.31
CA GLY A 109 2.98 6.04 -3.32
C GLY A 109 2.71 4.67 -3.95
N LEU A 110 1.87 3.88 -3.32
CA LEU A 110 1.39 2.58 -3.79
C LEU A 110 -0.13 2.64 -3.89
N HIS A 111 -0.63 3.21 -4.99
CA HIS A 111 -2.06 3.40 -5.19
C HIS A 111 -2.69 2.12 -5.74
N PHE A 112 -3.23 1.31 -4.84
CA PHE A 112 -4.00 0.11 -5.16
C PHE A 112 -5.47 0.47 -5.42
N PHE A 113 -6.11 -0.32 -6.29
CA PHE A 113 -7.53 -0.16 -6.63
C PHE A 113 -8.36 -1.26 -5.96
N ASN A 114 -9.45 -0.87 -5.31
CA ASN A 114 -10.37 -1.83 -4.69
C ASN A 114 -11.30 -2.48 -5.72
N PRO A 115 -11.57 -3.78 -5.59
CA PRO A 115 -11.00 -4.75 -4.65
C PRO A 115 -9.57 -5.14 -5.06
N VAL A 116 -8.59 -5.00 -4.13
CA VAL A 116 -7.16 -5.16 -4.43
C VAL A 116 -6.82 -6.52 -5.05
N HIS A 117 -7.48 -7.60 -4.62
CA HIS A 117 -7.25 -8.96 -5.13
C HIS A 117 -7.83 -9.21 -6.54
N ILE A 118 -8.63 -8.28 -7.08
CA ILE A 118 -9.25 -8.38 -8.42
C ILE A 118 -8.62 -7.37 -9.39
N MET A 119 -8.45 -6.14 -8.92
CA MET A 119 -7.94 -5.04 -9.76
C MET A 119 -6.45 -5.23 -10.02
N LYS A 120 -6.08 -5.22 -11.30
CA LYS A 120 -4.69 -5.48 -11.70
C LYS A 120 -3.81 -4.25 -11.62
N LEU A 121 -4.36 -3.06 -11.86
CA LEU A 121 -3.59 -1.83 -11.90
C LEU A 121 -2.99 -1.47 -10.53
N LEU A 122 -1.70 -1.14 -10.52
CA LEU A 122 -0.99 -0.50 -9.43
C LEU A 122 -0.27 0.75 -9.96
N GLU A 123 -0.64 1.93 -9.45
CA GLU A 123 0.12 3.15 -9.71
C GLU A 123 1.22 3.29 -8.66
N VAL A 124 2.45 3.26 -9.11
CA VAL A 124 3.65 3.58 -8.31
C VAL A 124 3.91 5.09 -8.46
N VAL A 125 3.58 5.85 -7.43
CA VAL A 125 3.63 7.30 -7.44
C VAL A 125 4.97 7.77 -6.89
N VAL A 126 5.78 8.41 -7.74
CA VAL A 126 7.13 8.86 -7.39
C VAL A 126 7.20 10.36 -7.20
N HIS A 127 7.83 10.81 -6.13
CA HIS A 127 8.13 12.21 -5.88
C HIS A 127 9.61 12.53 -6.20
N ALA A 128 9.97 13.80 -6.18
CA ALA A 128 11.29 14.24 -6.64
C ALA A 128 12.49 13.67 -5.88
N LYS A 129 12.27 13.12 -4.67
CA LYS A 129 13.32 12.52 -3.84
C LYS A 129 13.29 10.98 -3.84
N THR A 130 12.25 10.34 -4.39
CA THR A 130 12.20 8.86 -4.45
C THR A 130 13.40 8.32 -5.22
N SER A 131 14.14 7.38 -4.64
CA SER A 131 15.33 6.81 -5.27
C SER A 131 14.98 5.85 -6.40
N ASP A 132 15.85 5.77 -7.42
CA ASP A 132 15.68 4.84 -8.54
C ASP A 132 15.71 3.37 -8.08
N ASN A 133 16.37 3.08 -6.96
CA ASN A 133 16.42 1.75 -6.38
C ASN A 133 15.05 1.33 -5.86
N VAL A 134 14.43 2.19 -5.06
CA VAL A 134 13.08 1.99 -4.54
C VAL A 134 12.06 1.84 -5.67
N ILE A 135 12.19 2.64 -6.73
CA ILE A 135 11.30 2.53 -7.90
C ILE A 135 11.39 1.14 -8.53
N ARG A 136 12.60 0.63 -8.77
CA ARG A 136 12.82 -0.71 -9.35
C ARG A 136 12.29 -1.81 -8.44
N GLU A 137 12.63 -1.75 -7.15
CA GLU A 137 12.20 -2.73 -6.17
C GLU A 137 10.68 -2.86 -6.09
N ILE A 138 9.99 -1.72 -6.11
CA ILE A 138 8.52 -1.70 -6.07
C ILE A 138 7.89 -2.13 -7.39
N GLN A 139 8.52 -1.85 -8.53
CA GLN A 139 8.07 -2.38 -9.83
C GLN A 139 8.17 -3.91 -9.85
N ASP A 140 9.28 -4.46 -9.35
CA ASP A 140 9.49 -5.92 -9.23
C ASP A 140 8.49 -6.54 -8.26
N PHE A 141 8.30 -5.92 -7.09
CA PHE A 141 7.28 -6.33 -6.12
C PHE A 141 5.88 -6.36 -6.75
N GLY A 142 5.46 -5.26 -7.39
CA GLY A 142 4.15 -5.17 -8.02
C GLY A 142 3.95 -6.24 -9.09
N SER A 143 4.98 -6.50 -9.90
CA SER A 143 4.97 -7.56 -10.91
C SER A 143 4.88 -8.95 -10.27
N ALA A 144 5.63 -9.20 -9.19
CA ALA A 144 5.62 -10.46 -8.46
C ALA A 144 4.26 -10.80 -7.84
N ILE A 145 3.49 -9.78 -7.42
CA ILE A 145 2.11 -9.98 -6.92
C ILE A 145 1.05 -9.92 -8.03
N GLY A 146 1.46 -9.97 -9.31
CA GLY A 146 0.57 -10.07 -10.47
C GLY A 146 -0.16 -8.78 -10.84
N LYS A 147 0.41 -7.61 -10.50
CA LYS A 147 -0.12 -6.30 -10.88
C LYS A 147 0.46 -5.82 -12.21
N ASP A 148 -0.37 -5.07 -12.94
CA ASP A 148 0.05 -4.25 -14.07
C ASP A 148 0.55 -2.91 -13.50
N VAL A 149 1.87 -2.75 -13.40
CA VAL A 149 2.49 -1.61 -12.72
C VAL A 149 2.71 -0.47 -13.69
N ILE A 150 2.27 0.73 -13.32
CA ILE A 150 2.63 1.97 -14.00
C ILE A 150 3.30 2.92 -13.02
N THR A 151 4.37 3.58 -13.46
CA THR A 151 5.05 4.61 -12.66
C THR A 151 4.56 5.98 -13.07
N VAL A 152 4.08 6.74 -12.10
CA VAL A 152 3.51 8.08 -12.30
C VAL A 152 4.16 9.09 -11.37
N ARG A 153 4.16 10.35 -11.78
CA ARG A 153 4.67 11.45 -10.93
C ARG A 153 3.64 11.81 -9.85
N ASP A 154 4.16 12.23 -8.69
CA ASP A 154 3.37 12.82 -7.61
C ASP A 154 2.75 14.15 -8.08
N PHE A 155 1.53 14.04 -8.59
CA PHE A 155 0.72 15.14 -9.08
C PHE A 155 -0.74 14.92 -8.67
N PRO A 156 -1.54 15.96 -8.39
CA PRO A 156 -2.93 15.80 -7.96
C PRO A 156 -3.75 14.86 -8.85
N GLY A 157 -4.31 13.80 -8.23
CA GLY A 157 -5.10 12.76 -8.89
C GLY A 157 -4.29 11.73 -9.67
N PHE A 158 -2.95 11.74 -9.55
CA PHE A 158 -2.01 10.84 -10.21
C PHE A 158 -2.33 10.69 -11.71
N ALA A 159 -2.40 9.48 -12.27
CA ALA A 159 -2.85 9.27 -13.65
C ALA A 159 -4.33 8.92 -13.74
N SER A 160 -4.79 7.90 -13.02
CA SER A 160 -6.14 7.33 -13.16
C SER A 160 -7.24 8.25 -12.63
N SER A 161 -7.09 8.79 -11.42
CA SER A 161 -8.10 9.70 -10.84
C SER A 161 -8.19 10.99 -11.64
N ARG A 162 -7.06 11.52 -12.09
CA ARG A 162 -7.00 12.71 -12.95
C ARG A 162 -7.71 12.47 -14.29
N LEU A 163 -7.44 11.34 -14.96
CA LEU A 163 -8.08 10.96 -16.20
C LEU A 163 -9.59 10.78 -16.00
N GLY A 164 -10.02 10.12 -14.93
CA GLY A 164 -11.42 9.92 -14.59
C GLY A 164 -12.18 11.24 -14.39
N VAL A 165 -11.56 12.19 -13.66
CA VAL A 165 -12.15 13.53 -13.47
C VAL A 165 -12.25 14.29 -14.79
N CYS A 166 -11.20 14.27 -15.63
CA CYS A 166 -11.23 14.94 -16.93
C CYS A 166 -12.34 14.37 -17.84
N LEU A 167 -12.47 13.03 -17.91
CA LEU A 167 -13.53 12.38 -18.70
C LEU A 167 -14.92 12.68 -18.13
N GLY A 168 -15.07 12.65 -16.81
CA GLY A 168 -16.35 13.01 -16.16
C GLY A 168 -16.78 14.45 -16.44
N MET A 169 -15.83 15.38 -16.35
CA MET A 169 -16.10 16.80 -16.64
C MET A 169 -16.50 17.02 -18.11
N GLU A 170 -15.88 16.29 -19.05
CA GLU A 170 -16.24 16.39 -20.46
C GLU A 170 -17.62 15.76 -20.75
N ALA A 171 -17.99 14.69 -20.05
CA ALA A 171 -19.30 14.06 -20.21
C ALA A 171 -20.48 14.90 -19.66
N ILE A 172 -20.21 15.89 -18.79
CA ILE A 172 -21.21 16.80 -18.22
C ILE A 172 -21.41 18.06 -19.11
N ARG A 173 -20.50 18.34 -20.01
CA ARG A 173 -20.61 19.45 -20.99
C ARG A 173 -21.63 19.17 -22.06
#